data_bc9880008e9c6c322971b00cd32443b2
#
_entry.id   bc9880008e9c6c322971b00cd32443b2
#
_cell.length_a   1.000
_cell.length_b   1.000
_cell.length_c   1.000
_cell.angle_alpha   90.00
_cell.angle_beta   90.00
_cell.angle_gamma   90.00
#
_symmetry.space_group_name_H-M   'P 1'
#
loop_
_entity.id
_entity.type
_entity.pdbx_description
1 polymer ?
#
loop_
_entity_poly.entity_id
_entity_poly.type
_entity_poly.pdbx_seq_one_letter_code
_entity_poly.pdbx_strand_id
1 'polypeptide(L)'
;TRDDKTIDGLYVNSYACRADSAGASEDFRAVRNTGTGRTQILAYHMIQSFAPGEVTPEQAMQIGEELCDRYLKGDYQYVIAVHHDKSHLHCHIIFNNTNLYNGLSFTTEHNQGRKSERAWAELREISDEICAEHGISVISEPEKGHGVSHFERNMQKEGKSWKDKLRVRIAEVMLYSRDFKDFLEKCSECSIEYVYKPSNKVKLKFRLSGDGQQKFTRADTLGADFTPERIAEQIAEIQEKLSAANVTPDML
;
A
#
# COMPACT_ATOMS: atom_id res chain seq x y z
N THR A 1 6.44 15.02 15.40
CA THR A 1 6.63 15.68 14.10
C THR A 1 8.08 16.08 13.94
N ARG A 2 8.61 16.00 12.74
CA ARG A 2 9.98 16.43 12.43
C ARG A 2 9.91 17.82 11.81
N ASP A 3 10.59 18.80 12.41
CA ASP A 3 10.54 20.21 12.01
C ASP A 3 10.97 20.39 10.54
N ASP A 4 11.96 19.61 10.07
CA ASP A 4 12.42 19.58 8.69
C ASP A 4 11.35 19.17 7.64
N LYS A 5 10.22 18.66 8.08
CA LYS A 5 9.12 18.20 7.21
C LYS A 5 7.85 19.04 7.31
N THR A 6 7.71 19.82 8.36
CA THR A 6 6.48 20.55 8.73
C THR A 6 6.60 22.08 8.59
N ILE A 7 7.53 22.57 7.75
CA ILE A 7 7.80 24.01 7.61
C ILE A 7 8.06 24.63 9.00
N ASP A 8 9.13 24.17 9.67
CA ASP A 8 9.52 24.60 11.02
C ASP A 8 8.43 24.43 12.09
N GLY A 9 7.56 23.42 11.93
CA GLY A 9 6.49 23.11 12.87
C GLY A 9 5.24 24.01 12.77
N LEU A 10 5.17 24.91 11.77
CA LEU A 10 4.06 25.86 11.61
C LEU A 10 2.71 25.18 11.34
N TYR A 11 2.74 24.05 10.62
CA TYR A 11 1.52 23.34 10.24
C TYR A 11 1.40 22.03 11.01
N VAL A 12 1.29 22.17 12.33
CA VAL A 12 1.00 21.08 13.27
C VAL A 12 -0.14 21.53 14.17
N ASN A 13 -1.19 20.72 14.29
CA ASN A 13 -2.29 20.96 15.19
C ASN A 13 -2.71 19.69 15.92
N SER A 14 -3.53 19.82 16.95
CA SER A 14 -4.02 18.69 17.73
C SER A 14 -5.39 18.94 18.31
N TYR A 15 -6.10 17.88 18.60
CA TYR A 15 -7.39 17.92 19.29
C TYR A 15 -7.32 17.10 20.57
N ALA A 16 -7.73 17.71 21.69
CA ALA A 16 -7.80 17.10 23.02
C ALA A 16 -6.47 16.49 23.52
N CYS A 17 -5.33 16.92 22.97
CA CYS A 17 -3.99 16.55 23.40
C CYS A 17 -2.98 17.64 23.03
N ARG A 18 -1.77 17.57 23.62
CA ARG A 18 -0.65 18.44 23.22
C ARG A 18 -0.17 18.09 21.81
N ALA A 19 0.28 19.11 21.07
CA ALA A 19 0.72 18.94 19.68
C ALA A 19 2.14 18.38 19.55
N ASP A 20 2.99 18.52 20.57
CA ASP A 20 4.33 17.98 20.58
C ASP A 20 4.34 16.45 20.77
N SER A 21 5.37 15.77 20.27
CA SER A 21 5.40 14.30 20.23
C SER A 21 5.43 13.63 21.61
N ALA A 22 6.11 14.23 22.59
CA ALA A 22 6.18 13.73 23.95
C ALA A 22 4.86 13.90 24.67
N GLY A 23 4.32 15.13 24.62
CA GLY A 23 3.05 15.49 25.22
C GLY A 23 1.88 14.70 24.63
N ALA A 24 1.77 14.61 23.30
CA ALA A 24 0.74 13.81 22.65
C ALA A 24 0.80 12.33 23.08
N SER A 25 2.00 11.77 23.19
CA SER A 25 2.19 10.38 23.62
C SER A 25 1.73 10.15 25.06
N GLU A 26 2.00 11.10 25.96
CA GLU A 26 1.53 11.03 27.35
C GLU A 26 0.02 11.16 27.44
N ASP A 27 -0.56 12.14 26.72
CA ASP A 27 -1.99 12.39 26.72
C ASP A 27 -2.77 11.22 26.11
N PHE A 28 -2.28 10.61 25.03
CA PHE A 28 -2.85 9.39 24.44
C PHE A 28 -2.81 8.23 25.44
N ARG A 29 -1.70 8.08 26.14
CA ARG A 29 -1.55 7.03 27.18
C ARG A 29 -2.51 7.26 28.34
N ALA A 30 -2.69 8.50 28.80
CA ALA A 30 -3.61 8.83 29.88
C ALA A 30 -5.05 8.42 29.51
N VAL A 31 -5.53 8.80 28.33
CA VAL A 31 -6.88 8.40 27.86
C VAL A 31 -6.97 6.90 27.66
N ARG A 32 -5.94 6.26 27.11
CA ARG A 32 -5.91 4.81 26.91
C ARG A 32 -6.02 4.04 28.24
N ASN A 33 -5.46 4.55 29.31
CA ASN A 33 -5.55 3.92 30.64
C ASN A 33 -6.98 3.92 31.20
N THR A 34 -7.89 4.75 30.65
CA THR A 34 -9.32 4.72 30.99
C THR A 34 -10.09 3.66 30.18
N GLY A 35 -9.46 3.12 29.14
CA GLY A 35 -10.09 2.15 28.26
C GLY A 35 -10.13 0.72 28.80
N THR A 36 -10.80 -0.16 28.06
CA THR A 36 -11.00 -1.55 28.45
C THR A 36 -9.73 -2.41 28.40
N GLY A 37 -8.63 -1.92 27.82
CA GLY A 37 -7.35 -2.65 27.68
C GLY A 37 -7.37 -3.87 26.74
N ARG A 38 -8.49 -4.12 26.03
CA ARG A 38 -8.66 -5.33 25.20
C ARG A 38 -7.94 -5.31 23.86
N THR A 39 -7.48 -4.15 23.40
CA THR A 39 -6.79 -4.01 22.11
C THR A 39 -5.30 -3.74 22.31
N GLN A 40 -4.49 -4.30 21.42
CA GLN A 40 -3.05 -3.98 21.32
C GLN A 40 -2.77 -2.77 20.44
N ILE A 41 -3.75 -2.31 19.66
CA ILE A 41 -3.62 -1.13 18.81
C ILE A 41 -3.62 0.10 19.71
N LEU A 42 -2.57 0.90 19.61
CA LEU A 42 -2.39 2.13 20.41
C LEU A 42 -3.04 3.35 19.75
N ALA A 43 -2.81 3.48 18.45
CA ALA A 43 -3.25 4.59 17.62
C ALA A 43 -3.36 4.15 16.18
N TYR A 44 -4.09 4.92 15.39
CA TYR A 44 -4.16 4.77 13.94
C TYR A 44 -3.43 5.92 13.26
N HIS A 45 -2.93 5.65 12.06
CA HIS A 45 -2.26 6.62 11.23
C HIS A 45 -2.98 6.71 9.88
N MET A 46 -3.46 7.90 9.55
CA MET A 46 -4.05 8.24 8.26
C MET A 46 -3.11 9.18 7.51
N ILE A 47 -3.14 9.12 6.19
CA ILE A 47 -2.42 10.04 5.31
C ILE A 47 -3.40 10.51 4.24
N GLN A 48 -3.60 11.83 4.16
CA GLN A 48 -4.32 12.48 3.06
C GLN A 48 -3.31 13.20 2.19
N SER A 49 -3.31 12.92 0.89
CA SER A 49 -2.36 13.49 -0.07
C SER A 49 -3.10 14.26 -1.14
N PHE A 50 -2.51 15.35 -1.61
CA PHE A 50 -3.04 16.24 -2.63
C PHE A 50 -2.19 16.17 -3.90
N ALA A 51 -2.73 16.55 -5.05
CA ALA A 51 -1.95 16.65 -6.26
C ALA A 51 -0.88 17.77 -6.16
N PRO A 52 0.25 17.69 -6.87
CA PRO A 52 1.28 18.72 -6.81
C PRO A 52 0.75 20.11 -7.19
N GLY A 53 0.90 21.09 -6.30
CA GLY A 53 0.48 22.48 -6.52
C GLY A 53 -1.02 22.75 -6.42
N GLU A 54 -1.82 21.78 -6.00
CA GLU A 54 -3.28 21.89 -5.93
C GLU A 54 -3.76 22.63 -4.68
N VAL A 55 -3.01 22.54 -3.57
CA VAL A 55 -3.35 23.20 -2.30
C VAL A 55 -2.16 23.95 -1.72
N THR A 56 -2.46 24.99 -0.91
CA THR A 56 -1.47 25.60 -0.03
C THR A 56 -1.35 24.81 1.28
N PRO A 57 -0.28 24.99 2.08
CA PRO A 57 -0.17 24.34 3.39
C PRO A 57 -1.33 24.64 4.33
N GLU A 58 -1.86 25.88 4.30
CA GLU A 58 -3.02 26.29 5.07
C GLU A 58 -4.29 25.53 4.65
N GLN A 59 -4.53 25.44 3.35
CA GLN A 59 -5.66 24.68 2.80
C GLN A 59 -5.55 23.19 3.13
N ALA A 60 -4.34 22.62 3.01
CA ALA A 60 -4.10 21.23 3.37
C ALA A 60 -4.39 20.97 4.86
N MET A 61 -3.99 21.89 5.76
CA MET A 61 -4.30 21.81 7.18
C MET A 61 -5.81 21.88 7.41
N GLN A 62 -6.49 22.87 6.85
CA GLN A 62 -7.93 23.05 6.98
C GLN A 62 -8.73 21.81 6.53
N ILE A 63 -8.40 21.27 5.36
CA ILE A 63 -9.04 20.06 4.82
C ILE A 63 -8.77 18.84 5.71
N GLY A 64 -7.54 18.71 6.20
CA GLY A 64 -7.18 17.62 7.11
C GLY A 64 -7.87 17.70 8.48
N GLU A 65 -8.05 18.88 9.04
CA GLU A 65 -8.83 19.12 10.26
C GLU A 65 -10.30 18.79 10.05
N GLU A 66 -10.89 19.25 8.95
CA GLU A 66 -12.27 18.93 8.59
C GLU A 66 -12.49 17.44 8.40
N LEU A 67 -11.51 16.72 7.82
CA LEU A 67 -11.54 15.28 7.75
C LEU A 67 -11.53 14.63 9.14
N CYS A 68 -10.72 15.13 10.06
CA CYS A 68 -10.72 14.67 11.45
C CYS A 68 -12.08 14.91 12.12
N ASP A 69 -12.66 16.09 11.95
CA ASP A 69 -13.92 16.44 12.58
C ASP A 69 -15.08 15.58 12.06
N ARG A 70 -15.18 15.37 10.75
CA ARG A 70 -16.25 14.54 10.16
C ARG A 70 -16.06 13.04 10.46
N TYR A 71 -14.81 12.54 10.43
CA TYR A 71 -14.53 11.11 10.59
C TYR A 71 -14.43 10.69 12.06
N LEU A 72 -13.78 11.48 12.92
CA LEU A 72 -13.57 11.17 14.33
C LEU A 72 -14.66 11.77 15.25
N LYS A 73 -15.47 12.71 14.76
CA LYS A 73 -16.66 13.28 15.41
C LYS A 73 -16.39 13.88 16.79
N GLY A 74 -15.14 14.32 17.05
CA GLY A 74 -14.72 14.85 18.35
C GLY A 74 -14.54 13.78 19.45
N ASP A 75 -14.64 12.51 19.12
CA ASP A 75 -14.60 11.41 20.09
C ASP A 75 -13.18 10.92 20.39
N TYR A 76 -12.20 11.29 19.59
CA TYR A 76 -10.82 10.76 19.68
C TYR A 76 -9.79 11.89 19.62
N GLN A 77 -8.76 11.77 20.46
CA GLN A 77 -7.59 12.65 20.38
C GLN A 77 -6.86 12.43 19.05
N TYR A 78 -6.38 13.52 18.43
CA TYR A 78 -5.52 13.40 17.27
C TYR A 78 -4.42 14.47 17.25
N VAL A 79 -3.37 14.18 16.49
CA VAL A 79 -2.36 15.14 16.04
C VAL A 79 -2.34 15.10 14.53
N ILE A 80 -2.38 16.26 13.88
CA ILE A 80 -2.25 16.43 12.44
C ILE A 80 -0.99 17.25 12.13
N ALA A 81 -0.28 16.88 11.07
CA ALA A 81 0.86 17.63 10.57
C ALA A 81 0.88 17.63 9.03
N VAL A 82 1.02 18.82 8.44
CA VAL A 82 1.22 18.96 6.98
C VAL A 82 2.70 18.83 6.66
N HIS A 83 3.03 17.90 5.76
CA HIS A 83 4.37 17.66 5.28
C HIS A 83 4.57 18.18 3.86
N HIS A 84 5.77 18.72 3.59
CA HIS A 84 6.21 19.25 2.29
C HIS A 84 7.48 18.59 1.76
N ASP A 85 7.89 17.46 2.35
CA ASP A 85 9.12 16.74 1.99
C ASP A 85 9.02 15.94 0.67
N LYS A 86 7.91 16.09 -0.05
CA LYS A 86 7.62 15.50 -1.35
C LYS A 86 7.30 16.57 -2.38
N SER A 87 7.12 16.15 -3.63
CA SER A 87 6.64 17.04 -4.71
C SER A 87 5.18 17.50 -4.51
N HIS A 88 4.49 16.97 -3.51
CA HIS A 88 3.10 17.25 -3.17
C HIS A 88 2.93 17.38 -1.66
N LEU A 89 1.95 18.17 -1.23
CA LEU A 89 1.58 18.28 0.18
C LEU A 89 0.78 17.07 0.64
N HIS A 90 0.98 16.68 1.88
CA HIS A 90 0.22 15.61 2.50
C HIS A 90 0.10 15.81 4.01
N CYS A 91 -1.05 15.45 4.55
CA CYS A 91 -1.34 15.47 5.99
C CYS A 91 -1.06 14.10 6.59
N HIS A 92 -0.25 14.05 7.63
CA HIS A 92 -0.15 12.91 8.54
C HIS A 92 -1.07 13.15 9.73
N ILE A 93 -2.02 12.26 9.96
CA ILE A 93 -2.96 12.30 11.06
C ILE A 93 -2.76 11.05 11.91
N ILE A 94 -2.43 11.24 13.18
CA ILE A 94 -2.33 10.14 14.15
C ILE A 94 -3.43 10.36 15.18
N PHE A 95 -4.34 9.41 15.34
CA PHE A 95 -5.40 9.49 16.33
C PHE A 95 -5.38 8.31 17.31
N ASN A 96 -5.76 8.60 18.56
CA ASN A 96 -5.83 7.61 19.63
C ASN A 96 -6.91 6.58 19.34
N ASN A 97 -6.61 5.31 19.60
CA ASN A 97 -7.59 4.24 19.43
C ASN A 97 -8.68 4.23 20.53
N THR A 98 -8.52 4.99 21.60
CA THR A 98 -9.46 5.01 22.73
C THR A 98 -10.34 6.23 22.68
N ASN A 99 -11.67 6.02 22.70
CA ASN A 99 -12.67 7.08 22.74
C ASN A 99 -12.57 7.87 24.05
N LEU A 100 -12.60 9.19 23.96
CA LEU A 100 -12.46 10.12 25.08
C LEU A 100 -13.53 9.97 26.17
N TYR A 101 -14.74 9.58 25.78
CA TYR A 101 -15.92 9.63 26.64
C TYR A 101 -16.31 8.27 27.24
N ASN A 102 -16.14 7.20 26.46
CA ASN A 102 -16.59 5.87 26.86
C ASN A 102 -15.46 4.84 27.02
N GLY A 103 -14.23 5.20 26.69
CA GLY A 103 -13.05 4.33 26.80
C GLY A 103 -13.05 3.13 25.84
N LEU A 104 -13.97 3.06 24.88
CA LEU A 104 -14.04 1.98 23.91
C LEU A 104 -13.02 2.19 22.78
N SER A 105 -12.57 1.09 22.19
CA SER A 105 -11.70 1.14 21.03
C SER A 105 -12.43 1.66 19.80
N PHE A 106 -11.70 2.38 18.93
CA PHE A 106 -12.20 2.83 17.66
C PHE A 106 -12.72 1.65 16.82
N THR A 107 -13.94 1.79 16.35
CA THR A 107 -14.58 0.84 15.45
C THR A 107 -15.33 1.61 14.37
N THR A 108 -15.25 1.12 13.12
CA THR A 108 -16.13 1.61 12.06
C THR A 108 -17.38 0.77 11.99
N GLU A 109 -18.52 1.33 11.59
CA GLU A 109 -19.80 0.60 11.45
C GLU A 109 -19.72 -0.58 10.50
N HIS A 110 -18.69 -0.61 9.65
CA HIS A 110 -18.48 -1.61 8.61
C HIS A 110 -17.55 -2.76 8.99
N ASN A 111 -17.28 -3.00 10.26
CA ASN A 111 -16.45 -4.13 10.74
C ASN A 111 -17.05 -5.52 10.50
N GLN A 112 -18.25 -5.62 9.92
CA GLN A 112 -18.90 -6.89 9.58
C GLN A 112 -18.73 -7.18 8.08
N GLY A 113 -17.78 -8.02 7.74
CA GLY A 113 -17.51 -8.46 6.38
C GLY A 113 -16.03 -8.43 6.03
N ARG A 114 -15.66 -8.48 4.76
CA ARG A 114 -14.26 -8.39 4.31
C ARG A 114 -13.64 -7.08 4.77
N LYS A 115 -12.86 -7.17 5.85
CA LYS A 115 -12.45 -6.12 6.78
C LYS A 115 -11.71 -4.93 6.16
N SER A 116 -11.13 -5.04 4.98
CA SER A 116 -10.29 -3.98 4.41
C SER A 116 -11.02 -3.02 3.48
N GLU A 117 -12.13 -3.43 2.87
CA GLU A 117 -12.76 -2.63 1.82
C GLU A 117 -13.73 -1.58 2.35
N ARG A 118 -14.32 -1.79 3.55
CA ARG A 118 -15.41 -0.94 4.06
C ARG A 118 -14.95 0.21 4.96
N ALA A 119 -13.97 0.00 5.83
CA ALA A 119 -13.37 1.09 6.62
C ALA A 119 -12.66 2.13 5.75
N TRP A 120 -12.16 1.70 4.59
CA TRP A 120 -11.58 2.56 3.58
C TRP A 120 -12.63 3.34 2.79
N ALA A 121 -13.80 2.76 2.55
CA ALA A 121 -14.84 3.39 1.76
C ALA A 121 -15.38 4.65 2.45
N GLU A 122 -15.76 4.54 3.72
CA GLU A 122 -16.28 5.67 4.51
C GLU A 122 -15.26 6.82 4.61
N LEU A 123 -14.00 6.51 5.01
CA LEU A 123 -12.95 7.51 5.11
C LEU A 123 -12.70 8.21 3.77
N ARG A 124 -12.73 7.44 2.67
CA ARG A 124 -12.53 7.96 1.33
C ARG A 124 -13.70 8.83 0.89
N GLU A 125 -14.93 8.39 1.11
CA GLU A 125 -16.14 9.13 0.77
C GLU A 125 -16.14 10.50 1.46
N ILE A 126 -15.86 10.55 2.78
CA ILE A 126 -15.75 11.80 3.52
C ILE A 126 -14.61 12.68 2.95
N SER A 127 -13.44 12.11 2.68
CA SER A 127 -12.32 12.85 2.10
C SER A 127 -12.64 13.41 0.71
N ASP A 128 -13.29 12.61 -0.14
CA ASP A 128 -13.68 13.00 -1.50
C ASP A 128 -14.74 14.10 -1.49
N GLU A 129 -15.71 14.04 -0.57
CA GLU A 129 -16.72 15.10 -0.35
C GLU A 129 -16.05 16.42 0.05
N ILE A 130 -15.17 16.40 1.06
CA ILE A 130 -14.45 17.59 1.51
C ILE A 130 -13.61 18.18 0.38
N CYS A 131 -12.86 17.35 -0.34
CA CYS A 131 -12.07 17.81 -1.48
C CYS A 131 -12.94 18.48 -2.54
N ALA A 132 -14.09 17.90 -2.88
CA ALA A 132 -15.02 18.48 -3.83
C ALA A 132 -15.61 19.83 -3.36
N GLU A 133 -15.96 19.96 -2.06
CA GLU A 133 -16.45 21.21 -1.46
C GLU A 133 -15.40 22.33 -1.53
N HIS A 134 -14.10 21.98 -1.42
CA HIS A 134 -12.98 22.91 -1.55
C HIS A 134 -12.48 23.10 -2.99
N GLY A 135 -13.13 22.47 -3.99
CA GLY A 135 -12.74 22.55 -5.40
C GLY A 135 -11.44 21.81 -5.73
N ILE A 136 -11.08 20.81 -4.90
CA ILE A 136 -9.90 19.97 -5.05
C ILE A 136 -10.25 18.73 -5.88
N SER A 137 -9.28 18.20 -6.63
CA SER A 137 -9.48 17.03 -7.46
C SER A 137 -9.76 15.76 -6.64
N VAL A 138 -10.65 14.91 -7.16
CA VAL A 138 -11.02 13.64 -6.57
C VAL A 138 -10.67 12.51 -7.53
N ILE A 139 -10.12 11.41 -7.01
CA ILE A 139 -9.81 10.22 -7.80
C ILE A 139 -11.10 9.41 -8.00
N SER A 140 -11.81 9.62 -9.12
CA SER A 140 -13.08 8.94 -9.43
C SER A 140 -12.91 7.42 -9.62
N GLU A 141 -11.81 7.00 -10.24
CA GLU A 141 -11.50 5.60 -10.49
C GLU A 141 -10.11 5.25 -9.94
N PRO A 142 -10.02 4.70 -8.71
CA PRO A 142 -8.74 4.26 -8.17
C PRO A 142 -8.18 3.08 -8.97
N GLU A 143 -6.91 3.16 -9.31
CA GLU A 143 -6.23 2.04 -9.95
C GLU A 143 -6.34 0.78 -9.09
N LYS A 144 -6.84 -0.31 -9.68
CA LYS A 144 -6.90 -1.62 -9.05
C LYS A 144 -5.51 -2.25 -9.07
N GLY A 145 -4.62 -1.77 -8.20
CA GLY A 145 -3.28 -2.33 -8.03
C GLY A 145 -3.13 -3.06 -6.69
N HIS A 146 -2.29 -4.09 -6.66
CA HIS A 146 -1.84 -4.65 -5.39
C HIS A 146 -0.81 -3.71 -4.77
N GLY A 147 -1.17 -3.04 -3.68
CA GLY A 147 -0.26 -2.17 -2.95
C GLY A 147 1.01 -2.90 -2.52
N VAL A 148 2.17 -2.27 -2.75
CA VAL A 148 3.46 -2.79 -2.28
C VAL A 148 3.60 -2.42 -0.80
N SER A 149 3.85 -3.41 0.09
CA SER A 149 4.05 -3.16 1.50
C SER A 149 5.30 -2.29 1.75
N HIS A 150 5.32 -1.57 2.87
CA HIS A 150 6.49 -0.76 3.26
C HIS A 150 7.78 -1.60 3.34
N PHE A 151 7.68 -2.83 3.86
CA PHE A 151 8.80 -3.78 3.89
C PHE A 151 9.32 -4.09 2.48
N GLU A 152 8.43 -4.42 1.55
CA GLU A 152 8.80 -4.72 0.17
C GLU A 152 9.44 -3.52 -0.53
N ARG A 153 8.90 -2.31 -0.33
CA ARG A 153 9.51 -1.07 -0.87
C ARG A 153 10.93 -0.84 -0.35
N ASN A 154 11.17 -1.13 0.92
CA ASN A 154 12.51 -1.02 1.50
C ASN A 154 13.44 -2.07 0.91
N MET A 155 12.99 -3.32 0.77
CA MET A 155 13.77 -4.37 0.12
C MET A 155 14.10 -4.03 -1.33
N GLN A 156 13.16 -3.43 -2.07
CA GLN A 156 13.40 -2.93 -3.43
C GLN A 156 14.48 -1.85 -3.46
N LYS A 157 14.40 -0.84 -2.58
CA LYS A 157 15.40 0.24 -2.50
C LYS A 157 16.80 -0.28 -2.16
N GLU A 158 16.89 -1.35 -1.37
CA GLU A 158 18.15 -1.99 -1.00
C GLU A 158 18.64 -3.01 -2.02
N GLY A 159 17.91 -3.24 -3.13
CA GLY A 159 18.21 -4.29 -4.11
C GLY A 159 18.09 -5.71 -3.57
N LYS A 160 17.39 -5.89 -2.44
CA LYS A 160 17.21 -7.17 -1.74
C LYS A 160 15.83 -7.80 -1.97
N SER A 161 14.95 -7.17 -2.76
CA SER A 161 13.62 -7.70 -3.03
C SER A 161 13.71 -9.03 -3.78
N TRP A 162 13.33 -10.11 -3.10
CA TRP A 162 13.25 -11.43 -3.71
C TRP A 162 12.13 -11.52 -4.78
N LYS A 163 11.09 -10.68 -4.67
CA LYS A 163 10.07 -10.58 -5.73
C LYS A 163 10.62 -9.99 -7.01
N ASP A 164 11.47 -8.98 -6.91
CA ASP A 164 12.10 -8.38 -8.09
C ASP A 164 13.09 -9.34 -8.73
N LYS A 165 13.90 -10.04 -7.94
CA LYS A 165 14.76 -11.11 -8.43
C LYS A 165 13.94 -12.19 -9.15
N LEU A 166 12.79 -12.59 -8.57
CA LEU A 166 11.92 -13.60 -9.17
C LEU A 166 11.29 -13.11 -10.48
N ARG A 167 10.85 -11.83 -10.55
CA ARG A 167 10.34 -11.21 -11.78
C ARG A 167 11.38 -11.23 -12.90
N VAL A 168 12.60 -10.81 -12.61
CA VAL A 168 13.70 -10.79 -13.56
C VAL A 168 13.98 -12.20 -14.07
N ARG A 169 14.13 -13.17 -13.19
CA ARG A 169 14.38 -14.57 -13.56
C ARG A 169 13.26 -15.19 -14.39
N ILE A 170 12.00 -14.94 -14.03
CA ILE A 170 10.86 -15.42 -14.83
C ILE A 170 10.87 -14.77 -16.22
N ALA A 171 11.13 -13.46 -16.31
CA ALA A 171 11.23 -12.78 -17.60
C ALA A 171 12.38 -13.33 -18.48
N GLU A 172 13.53 -13.63 -17.90
CA GLU A 172 14.64 -14.28 -18.59
C GLU A 172 14.21 -15.63 -19.16
N VAL A 173 13.57 -16.49 -18.35
CA VAL A 173 13.13 -17.81 -18.80
C VAL A 173 12.09 -17.73 -19.92
N MET A 174 11.19 -16.72 -19.88
CA MET A 174 10.22 -16.49 -20.96
C MET A 174 10.90 -16.22 -22.32
N LEU A 175 12.03 -15.51 -22.35
CA LEU A 175 12.77 -15.21 -23.59
C LEU A 175 13.26 -16.45 -24.30
N TYR A 176 13.64 -17.49 -23.56
CA TYR A 176 14.18 -18.76 -24.11
C TYR A 176 13.13 -19.84 -24.28
N SER A 177 11.86 -19.56 -23.92
CA SER A 177 10.79 -20.56 -23.93
C SER A 177 10.02 -20.54 -25.24
N ARG A 178 9.68 -21.72 -25.75
CA ARG A 178 8.89 -21.90 -26.99
C ARG A 178 7.39 -21.77 -26.75
N ASP A 179 6.95 -22.30 -25.62
CA ASP A 179 5.56 -22.25 -25.16
C ASP A 179 5.50 -22.30 -23.63
N PHE A 180 4.29 -22.26 -23.08
CA PHE A 180 4.08 -22.26 -21.63
C PHE A 180 4.53 -23.56 -20.95
N LYS A 181 4.47 -24.71 -21.64
CA LYS A 181 4.94 -25.99 -21.10
C LYS A 181 6.48 -26.01 -21.02
N ASP A 182 7.15 -25.63 -22.10
CA ASP A 182 8.60 -25.47 -22.15
C ASP A 182 9.10 -24.44 -21.10
N PHE A 183 8.35 -23.35 -20.89
CA PHE A 183 8.63 -22.40 -19.84
C PHE A 183 8.64 -23.02 -18.44
N LEU A 184 7.65 -23.85 -18.11
CA LEU A 184 7.61 -24.52 -16.81
C LEU A 184 8.76 -25.51 -16.62
N GLU A 185 9.15 -26.23 -17.67
CA GLU A 185 10.31 -27.14 -17.67
C GLU A 185 11.60 -26.35 -17.40
N LYS A 186 11.82 -25.25 -18.14
CA LYS A 186 12.99 -24.38 -18.00
C LYS A 186 13.04 -23.61 -16.66
N CYS A 187 11.90 -23.28 -16.07
CA CYS A 187 11.89 -22.74 -14.72
C CYS A 187 12.64 -23.64 -13.74
N SER A 188 12.41 -24.96 -13.79
CA SER A 188 13.09 -25.91 -12.91
C SER A 188 14.60 -25.97 -13.16
N GLU A 189 15.05 -25.86 -14.41
CA GLU A 189 16.45 -25.81 -14.79
C GLU A 189 17.12 -24.50 -14.32
N CYS A 190 16.38 -23.38 -14.29
CA CYS A 190 16.86 -22.06 -13.90
C CYS A 190 16.68 -21.76 -12.39
N SER A 191 16.59 -22.79 -11.54
CA SER A 191 16.45 -22.64 -10.10
C SER A 191 15.17 -21.89 -9.66
N ILE A 192 14.11 -21.99 -10.46
CA ILE A 192 12.78 -21.49 -10.14
C ILE A 192 11.87 -22.70 -9.88
N GLU A 193 11.53 -22.91 -8.63
CA GLU A 193 10.51 -23.90 -8.27
C GLU A 193 9.12 -23.32 -8.54
N TYR A 194 8.22 -24.16 -9.06
CA TYR A 194 6.85 -23.74 -9.31
C TYR A 194 5.82 -24.78 -8.84
N VAL A 195 4.60 -24.30 -8.61
CA VAL A 195 3.42 -25.14 -8.40
C VAL A 195 2.33 -24.64 -9.35
N TYR A 196 1.97 -25.47 -10.33
CA TYR A 196 0.92 -25.17 -11.29
C TYR A 196 -0.27 -26.11 -11.10
N LYS A 197 -1.46 -25.53 -10.83
CA LYS A 197 -2.73 -26.24 -10.65
C LYS A 197 -3.84 -25.45 -11.35
N PRO A 198 -4.13 -25.74 -12.62
CA PRO A 198 -5.04 -24.93 -13.45
C PRO A 198 -6.49 -24.88 -12.93
N SER A 199 -6.93 -25.91 -12.20
CA SER A 199 -8.29 -25.96 -11.60
C SER A 199 -8.45 -25.13 -10.33
N ASN A 200 -7.36 -24.65 -9.75
CA ASN A 200 -7.41 -23.91 -8.49
C ASN A 200 -7.62 -22.40 -8.74
N LYS A 201 -8.21 -21.69 -7.74
CA LYS A 201 -8.30 -20.22 -7.75
C LYS A 201 -6.92 -19.56 -7.91
N VAL A 202 -5.90 -20.12 -7.27
CA VAL A 202 -4.49 -19.71 -7.42
C VAL A 202 -3.80 -20.77 -8.27
N LYS A 203 -3.72 -20.52 -9.57
CA LYS A 203 -3.26 -21.50 -10.56
C LYS A 203 -1.75 -21.72 -10.53
N LEU A 204 -0.96 -20.66 -10.30
CA LEU A 204 0.50 -20.71 -10.43
C LEU A 204 1.17 -19.98 -9.25
N LYS A 205 2.25 -20.58 -8.75
CA LYS A 205 3.10 -20.03 -7.69
C LYS A 205 4.56 -20.33 -8.02
N PHE A 206 5.45 -19.43 -7.60
CA PHE A 206 6.89 -19.54 -7.79
C PHE A 206 7.67 -19.39 -6.50
N ARG A 207 8.88 -19.96 -6.48
CA ARG A 207 9.87 -19.78 -5.42
C ARG A 207 11.28 -19.91 -6.03
N LEU A 208 12.23 -19.07 -5.59
CA LEU A 208 13.63 -19.23 -5.95
C LEU A 208 14.27 -20.33 -5.10
N SER A 209 14.93 -21.27 -5.75
CA SER A 209 15.76 -22.28 -5.07
C SER A 209 17.07 -21.64 -4.61
N GLY A 210 17.46 -21.87 -3.37
CA GLY A 210 18.77 -21.44 -2.85
C GLY A 210 18.84 -20.03 -2.27
N ASP A 211 17.85 -19.17 -2.45
CA ASP A 211 17.82 -17.80 -1.92
C ASP A 211 17.21 -17.67 -0.49
N GLY A 212 17.06 -18.80 0.21
CA GLY A 212 16.46 -18.81 1.56
C GLY A 212 14.95 -18.56 1.58
N GLN A 213 14.31 -18.46 0.43
CA GLN A 213 12.87 -18.25 0.32
C GLN A 213 12.11 -19.53 0.71
N GLN A 214 11.45 -19.52 1.87
CA GLN A 214 10.71 -20.70 2.36
C GLN A 214 9.32 -20.85 1.74
N LYS A 215 8.65 -19.75 1.39
CA LYS A 215 7.25 -19.76 0.93
C LYS A 215 7.13 -19.48 -0.56
N PHE A 216 6.24 -20.24 -1.22
CA PHE A 216 5.85 -19.92 -2.59
C PHE A 216 5.08 -18.61 -2.68
N THR A 217 5.39 -17.82 -3.70
CA THR A 217 4.70 -16.59 -4.06
C THR A 217 3.70 -16.88 -5.16
N ARG A 218 2.50 -16.36 -5.02
CA ARG A 218 1.49 -16.45 -6.07
C ARG A 218 1.91 -15.58 -7.26
N ALA A 219 1.72 -16.09 -8.45
CA ALA A 219 2.07 -15.41 -9.71
C ALA A 219 1.36 -14.05 -9.83
N ASP A 220 0.06 -14.00 -9.50
CA ASP A 220 -0.75 -12.77 -9.51
C ASP A 220 -0.21 -11.66 -8.57
N THR A 221 0.51 -12.01 -7.50
CA THR A 221 1.13 -11.03 -6.59
C THR A 221 2.47 -10.48 -7.09
N LEU A 222 3.04 -11.08 -8.13
CA LEU A 222 4.21 -10.55 -8.82
C LEU A 222 3.82 -9.43 -9.80
N GLY A 223 2.58 -9.42 -10.28
CA GLY A 223 2.02 -8.47 -11.21
C GLY A 223 1.06 -9.15 -12.19
N ALA A 224 0.28 -8.36 -12.92
CA ALA A 224 -0.69 -8.87 -13.91
C ALA A 224 0.00 -9.69 -15.01
N ASP A 225 1.23 -9.34 -15.35
CA ASP A 225 2.02 -9.97 -16.42
C ASP A 225 2.52 -11.40 -16.08
N PHE A 226 2.41 -11.81 -14.82
CA PHE A 226 2.90 -13.09 -14.33
C PHE A 226 1.80 -14.15 -14.13
N THR A 227 0.57 -13.89 -14.57
CA THR A 227 -0.49 -14.91 -14.60
C THR A 227 -0.19 -15.97 -15.67
N PRO A 228 -0.65 -17.23 -15.51
CA PRO A 228 -0.38 -18.28 -16.50
C PRO A 228 -0.79 -17.91 -17.92
N GLU A 229 -1.96 -17.29 -18.05
CA GLU A 229 -2.52 -16.83 -19.31
C GLU A 229 -1.63 -15.77 -19.95
N ARG A 230 -1.24 -14.76 -19.15
CA ARG A 230 -0.42 -13.66 -19.64
C ARG A 230 1.02 -14.09 -19.98
N ILE A 231 1.60 -15.00 -19.20
CA ILE A 231 2.91 -15.60 -19.51
C ILE A 231 2.85 -16.32 -20.87
N ALA A 232 1.79 -17.12 -21.12
CA ALA A 232 1.63 -17.83 -22.38
C ALA A 232 1.51 -16.88 -23.57
N GLU A 233 0.74 -15.79 -23.42
CA GLU A 233 0.59 -14.73 -24.43
C GLU A 233 1.93 -14.04 -24.72
N GLN A 234 2.67 -13.65 -23.68
CA GLN A 234 3.97 -12.98 -23.85
C GLN A 234 4.99 -13.89 -24.56
N ILE A 235 5.02 -15.18 -24.21
CA ILE A 235 5.88 -16.14 -24.90
C ILE A 235 5.51 -16.22 -26.37
N ALA A 236 4.22 -16.28 -26.72
CA ALA A 236 3.77 -16.30 -28.12
C ALA A 236 4.18 -15.00 -28.86
N GLU A 237 4.00 -13.84 -28.24
CA GLU A 237 4.44 -12.55 -28.78
C GLU A 237 5.98 -12.50 -29.03
N ILE A 238 6.76 -13.07 -28.10
CA ILE A 238 8.22 -13.17 -28.22
C ILE A 238 8.58 -14.08 -29.39
N GLN A 239 7.97 -15.26 -29.50
CA GLN A 239 8.22 -16.22 -30.56
C GLN A 239 7.87 -15.66 -31.95
N GLU A 240 6.78 -14.91 -32.06
CA GLU A 240 6.42 -14.23 -33.30
C GLU A 240 7.51 -13.23 -33.73
N LYS A 241 7.99 -12.40 -32.79
CA LYS A 241 9.06 -11.43 -33.06
C LYS A 241 10.38 -12.11 -33.44
N LEU A 242 10.77 -13.19 -32.76
CA LEU A 242 11.98 -13.96 -33.09
C LEU A 242 11.88 -14.61 -34.45
N SER A 243 10.75 -15.19 -34.80
CA SER A 243 10.49 -15.77 -36.11
C SER A 243 10.58 -14.73 -37.23
N ALA A 244 10.02 -13.54 -37.02
CA ALA A 244 10.13 -12.42 -37.97
C ALA A 244 11.57 -11.93 -38.17
N ALA A 245 12.43 -12.09 -37.14
CA ALA A 245 13.84 -11.72 -37.19
C ALA A 245 14.76 -12.88 -37.68
N ASN A 246 14.22 -14.02 -38.02
CA ASN A 246 14.97 -15.29 -38.32
C ASN A 246 15.93 -15.72 -37.19
N VAL A 247 15.56 -15.46 -35.94
CA VAL A 247 16.30 -15.84 -34.72
C VAL A 247 15.52 -16.96 -34.02
N THR A 248 16.21 -18.01 -33.60
CA THR A 248 15.60 -19.06 -32.76
C THR A 248 15.94 -18.87 -31.30
N PRO A 249 15.09 -19.33 -30.34
CA PRO A 249 15.37 -19.25 -28.91
C PRO A 249 16.70 -19.86 -28.51
N ASP A 250 17.17 -20.86 -29.23
CA ASP A 250 18.45 -21.54 -28.97
C ASP A 250 19.67 -20.71 -29.45
N MET A 251 19.46 -19.57 -30.11
CA MET A 251 20.49 -18.61 -30.53
C MET A 251 20.67 -17.43 -29.57
N LEU A 252 19.81 -17.30 -28.55
CA LEU A 252 19.90 -16.29 -27.50
C LEU A 252 20.66 -16.79 -26.29
#